data_9dbdf3cd4699d423cfbf95d2b04fe097
#
_entry.id   9dbdf3cd4699d423cfbf95d2b04fe097
#
_cell.length_a   1.000
_cell.length_b   1.000
_cell.length_c   1.000
_cell.angle_alpha   90.00
_cell.angle_beta   90.00
_cell.angle_gamma   90.00
#
_symmetry.space_group_name_H-M   'P 1'
#
loop_
_entity.id
_entity.type
_entity.pdbx_description
1 polymer ?
#
loop_
_entity_poly.entity_id
_entity_poly.type
_entity_poly.pdbx_seq_one_letter_code
_entity_poly.pdbx_strand_id
1 'polypeptide(L)'
;MITKQNDKKMMESPRFNIRVYGFLIDGGKILVTDEFRLGILMTKFPGGGLKYGEGLIDCLKREFMEELHAEAHIISHYYTTDFFQATTMLPFESQLINVYYLVKVNKPYLFTTTEKKFDFPEIIDGAQCFRWIPVNALSEDQFTFPIDKMIVGRLKNV
;
A
#
# COMPACT_ATOMS: atom_id res chain seq x y z
N MET A 1 -5.66 -21.47 34.28
CA MET A 1 -4.78 -20.30 34.46
C MET A 1 -3.60 -20.20 33.45
N ILE A 2 -3.38 -21.19 32.62
CA ILE A 2 -2.24 -21.23 31.65
C ILE A 2 -2.52 -20.44 30.38
N THR A 3 -3.80 -20.24 30.02
CA THR A 3 -4.20 -19.60 28.73
C THR A 3 -3.93 -18.10 28.66
N LYS A 4 -4.20 -17.32 29.70
CA LYS A 4 -4.05 -15.86 29.67
C LYS A 4 -2.58 -15.37 29.57
N GLN A 5 -1.64 -16.14 30.10
CA GLN A 5 -0.23 -15.78 30.07
C GLN A 5 0.42 -16.11 28.71
N ASN A 6 -0.08 -17.16 28.06
CA ASN A 6 0.36 -17.51 26.69
C ASN A 6 -0.19 -16.52 25.64
N ASP A 7 -1.45 -16.06 25.81
CA ASP A 7 -2.04 -15.08 24.91
C ASP A 7 -1.32 -13.73 24.99
N LYS A 8 -0.94 -13.30 26.21
CA LYS A 8 -0.18 -12.07 26.41
C LYS A 8 1.24 -12.17 25.82
N LYS A 9 1.88 -13.34 25.94
CA LYS A 9 3.21 -13.59 25.37
C LYS A 9 3.17 -13.68 23.84
N MET A 10 2.07 -14.18 23.24
CA MET A 10 1.85 -14.17 21.80
C MET A 10 1.63 -12.75 21.26
N MET A 11 1.02 -11.85 22.03
CA MET A 11 0.85 -10.43 21.65
C MET A 11 2.15 -9.62 21.77
N GLU A 12 3.11 -10.08 22.54
CA GLU A 12 4.41 -9.43 22.76
C GLU A 12 5.52 -9.94 21.82
N SER A 13 5.24 -10.99 21.04
CA SER A 13 6.24 -11.54 20.10
C SER A 13 6.35 -10.67 18.85
N PRO A 14 7.57 -10.40 18.36
CA PRO A 14 7.78 -9.73 17.09
C PRO A 14 7.03 -10.44 15.95
N ARG A 15 6.44 -9.67 15.03
CA ARG A 15 5.62 -10.18 13.93
C ARG A 15 6.11 -9.63 12.60
N PHE A 16 5.81 -10.36 11.55
CA PHE A 16 5.96 -9.87 10.19
C PHE A 16 4.66 -9.25 9.70
N ASN A 17 4.76 -8.06 9.14
CA ASN A 17 3.68 -7.38 8.44
C ASN A 17 4.03 -7.39 6.95
N ILE A 18 3.42 -8.31 6.21
CA ILE A 18 3.63 -8.45 4.76
C ILE A 18 2.55 -7.65 4.05
N ARG A 19 2.97 -6.76 3.15
CA ARG A 19 2.05 -5.91 2.39
C ARG A 19 2.35 -6.02 0.90
N VAL A 20 1.30 -5.95 0.09
CA VAL A 20 1.40 -6.11 -1.37
C VAL A 20 0.80 -4.90 -2.06
N TYR A 21 1.56 -4.30 -2.97
CA TYR A 21 1.20 -3.07 -3.67
C TYR A 21 1.30 -3.22 -5.18
N GLY A 22 0.46 -2.48 -5.89
CA GLY A 22 0.44 -2.46 -7.35
C GLY A 22 0.78 -1.08 -7.91
N PHE A 23 1.69 -1.07 -8.89
CA PHE A 23 1.94 0.09 -9.73
C PHE A 23 1.03 0.04 -10.95
N LEU A 24 -0.04 0.82 -10.90
CA LEU A 24 -0.91 1.05 -12.04
C LEU A 24 -0.42 2.30 -12.77
N ILE A 25 0.17 2.11 -13.94
CA ILE A 25 0.72 3.18 -14.77
C ILE A 25 -0.13 3.28 -16.04
N ASP A 26 -0.60 4.48 -16.34
CA ASP A 26 -1.37 4.78 -17.54
C ASP A 26 -1.02 6.20 -18.05
N GLY A 27 -0.72 6.29 -19.33
CA GLY A 27 -0.37 7.56 -19.95
C GLY A 27 0.79 8.31 -19.30
N GLY A 28 1.79 7.59 -18.80
CA GLY A 28 2.94 8.16 -18.10
C GLY A 28 2.66 8.65 -16.68
N LYS A 29 1.51 8.29 -16.13
CA LYS A 29 1.11 8.61 -14.76
C LYS A 29 0.93 7.33 -13.94
N ILE A 30 1.26 7.40 -12.65
CA ILE A 30 1.07 6.31 -11.68
C ILE A 30 -0.04 6.65 -10.71
N LEU A 31 -0.87 5.66 -10.38
CA LEU A 31 -1.94 5.83 -9.40
C LEU A 31 -1.39 5.74 -7.98
N VAL A 32 -1.76 6.69 -7.14
CA VAL A 32 -1.48 6.67 -5.70
C VAL A 32 -2.79 6.78 -4.91
N THR A 33 -2.75 6.36 -3.66
CA THR A 33 -3.85 6.52 -2.72
C THR A 33 -3.46 7.48 -1.61
N ASP A 34 -4.34 8.41 -1.30
CA ASP A 34 -4.29 9.28 -0.13
C ASP A 34 -5.29 8.76 0.90
N GLU A 35 -4.86 8.56 2.12
CA GLU A 35 -5.67 7.99 3.19
C GLU A 35 -5.53 8.78 4.48
N PHE A 36 -6.59 8.72 5.32
CA PHE A 36 -6.50 9.09 6.72
C PHE A 36 -6.82 7.87 7.58
N ARG A 37 -5.83 7.38 8.31
CA ARG A 37 -5.98 6.23 9.22
C ARG A 37 -5.14 6.41 10.47
N LEU A 38 -5.68 5.98 11.61
CA LEU A 38 -4.99 6.03 12.91
C LEU A 38 -4.44 7.43 13.23
N GLY A 39 -5.18 8.48 12.85
CA GLY A 39 -4.79 9.86 13.07
C GLY A 39 -3.70 10.38 12.11
N ILE A 40 -3.35 9.66 11.05
CA ILE A 40 -2.26 9.99 10.14
C ILE A 40 -2.79 10.15 8.72
N LEU A 41 -2.46 11.29 8.10
CA LEU A 41 -2.59 11.49 6.65
C LEU A 41 -1.42 10.81 5.94
N MET A 42 -1.71 9.92 5.00
CA MET A 42 -0.68 9.16 4.31
C MET A 42 -0.93 9.06 2.82
N THR A 43 0.15 9.08 2.05
CA THR A 43 0.15 8.77 0.62
C THR A 43 1.00 7.52 0.40
N LYS A 44 0.43 6.57 -0.31
CA LYS A 44 1.07 5.28 -0.63
C LYS A 44 0.57 4.76 -1.97
N PHE A 45 1.07 3.60 -2.40
CA PHE A 45 0.53 2.90 -3.58
C PHE A 45 -0.71 2.08 -3.22
N PRO A 46 -1.61 1.81 -4.16
CA PRO A 46 -2.76 0.93 -3.94
C PRO A 46 -2.33 -0.49 -3.56
N GLY A 47 -3.01 -1.06 -2.59
CA GLY A 47 -2.73 -2.38 -2.06
C GLY A 47 -2.95 -2.46 -0.56
N GLY A 48 -2.46 -3.51 0.07
CA GLY A 48 -2.68 -3.69 1.50
C GLY A 48 -2.02 -4.92 2.09
N GLY A 49 -2.46 -5.28 3.30
CA GLY A 49 -1.89 -6.36 4.09
C GLY A 49 -2.26 -7.75 3.60
N LEU A 50 -1.28 -8.62 3.55
CA LEU A 50 -1.47 -10.05 3.27
C LEU A 50 -2.24 -10.70 4.42
N LYS A 51 -3.29 -11.45 4.09
CA LYS A 51 -4.03 -12.28 5.03
C LYS A 51 -3.48 -13.70 5.02
N TYR A 52 -3.47 -14.36 6.17
CA TYR A 52 -3.10 -15.75 6.25
C TYR A 52 -4.01 -16.59 5.33
N GLY A 53 -3.40 -17.46 4.54
CA GLY A 53 -4.11 -18.34 3.60
C GLY A 53 -4.26 -17.80 2.18
N GLU A 54 -3.88 -16.56 1.91
CA GLU A 54 -3.85 -16.03 0.54
C GLU A 54 -2.42 -15.91 0.00
N GLY A 55 -2.26 -16.06 -1.31
CA GLY A 55 -1.01 -15.74 -2.00
C GLY A 55 -0.84 -14.24 -2.20
N LEU A 56 0.38 -13.81 -2.56
CA LEU A 56 0.67 -12.38 -2.79
C LEU A 56 -0.19 -11.78 -3.89
N ILE A 57 -0.37 -12.51 -4.99
CA ILE A 57 -1.19 -12.08 -6.13
C ILE A 57 -2.67 -12.03 -5.75
N ASP A 58 -3.17 -13.02 -5.00
CA ASP A 58 -4.55 -13.03 -4.51
C ASP A 58 -4.83 -11.84 -3.59
N CYS A 59 -3.88 -11.51 -2.71
CA CYS A 59 -3.93 -10.33 -1.86
C CYS A 59 -4.07 -9.05 -2.69
N LEU A 60 -3.22 -8.86 -3.68
CA LEU A 60 -3.25 -7.66 -4.52
C LEU A 60 -4.56 -7.55 -5.30
N LYS A 61 -5.05 -8.64 -5.88
CA LYS A 61 -6.34 -8.68 -6.58
C LYS A 61 -7.49 -8.35 -5.65
N ARG A 62 -7.49 -8.89 -4.43
CA ARG A 62 -8.51 -8.61 -3.42
C ARG A 62 -8.50 -7.13 -3.04
N GLU A 63 -7.35 -6.56 -2.73
CA GLU A 63 -7.21 -5.14 -2.36
C GLU A 63 -7.66 -4.21 -3.50
N PHE A 64 -7.28 -4.49 -4.74
CA PHE A 64 -7.74 -3.72 -5.90
C PHE A 64 -9.25 -3.80 -6.09
N MET A 65 -9.84 -4.98 -5.88
CA MET A 65 -11.29 -5.13 -5.97
C MET A 65 -12.01 -4.38 -4.85
N GLU A 66 -11.52 -4.45 -3.62
CA GLU A 66 -12.11 -3.76 -2.47
C GLU A 66 -12.02 -2.24 -2.60
N GLU A 67 -10.89 -1.69 -3.04
CA GLU A 67 -10.63 -0.26 -3.04
C GLU A 67 -10.98 0.42 -4.37
N LEU A 68 -10.67 -0.23 -5.49
CA LEU A 68 -10.78 0.34 -6.84
C LEU A 68 -11.95 -0.25 -7.64
N HIS A 69 -12.63 -1.28 -7.13
CA HIS A 69 -13.64 -2.04 -7.87
C HIS A 69 -13.12 -2.53 -9.22
N ALA A 70 -11.86 -2.95 -9.25
CA ALA A 70 -11.15 -3.30 -10.46
C ALA A 70 -10.34 -4.57 -10.27
N GLU A 71 -10.31 -5.42 -11.31
CA GLU A 71 -9.44 -6.58 -11.35
C GLU A 71 -8.03 -6.18 -11.72
N ALA A 72 -7.07 -6.48 -10.85
CA ALA A 72 -5.66 -6.28 -11.13
C ALA A 72 -5.13 -7.42 -12.01
N HIS A 73 -4.63 -7.09 -13.19
CA HIS A 73 -3.90 -8.00 -14.06
C HIS A 73 -2.40 -7.82 -13.81
N ILE A 74 -1.75 -8.84 -13.24
CA ILE A 74 -0.35 -8.78 -12.87
C ILE A 74 0.51 -8.87 -14.14
N ILE A 75 1.37 -7.88 -14.36
CA ILE A 75 2.33 -7.86 -15.47
C ILE A 75 3.64 -8.51 -15.04
N SER A 76 4.23 -8.03 -13.95
CA SER A 76 5.50 -8.53 -13.43
C SER A 76 5.70 -8.13 -11.97
N HIS A 77 6.53 -8.91 -11.28
CA HIS A 77 7.09 -8.51 -10.00
C HIS A 77 8.09 -7.37 -10.22
N TYR A 78 8.06 -6.36 -9.33
CA TYR A 78 8.98 -5.24 -9.39
C TYR A 78 10.04 -5.31 -8.29
N TYR A 79 9.63 -5.42 -7.03
CA TYR A 79 10.54 -5.41 -5.89
C TYR A 79 9.94 -6.08 -4.65
N THR A 80 10.79 -6.72 -3.87
CA THR A 80 10.47 -7.18 -2.51
C THR A 80 11.49 -6.59 -1.55
N THR A 81 11.02 -6.05 -0.41
CA THR A 81 11.90 -5.48 0.63
C THR A 81 12.95 -6.51 1.06
N ASP A 82 14.21 -6.15 0.95
CA ASP A 82 15.38 -6.98 1.26
C ASP A 82 16.23 -6.46 2.42
N PHE A 83 15.69 -5.51 3.19
CA PHE A 83 16.32 -4.93 4.37
C PHE A 83 15.32 -4.82 5.51
N PHE A 84 15.82 -4.64 6.73
CA PHE A 84 14.97 -4.48 7.90
C PHE A 84 14.27 -3.11 7.91
N GLN A 85 12.96 -3.13 8.09
CA GLN A 85 12.12 -1.96 8.34
C GLN A 85 11.10 -2.28 9.42
N ALA A 86 11.17 -1.58 10.55
CA ALA A 86 10.15 -1.69 11.59
C ALA A 86 8.85 -0.99 11.14
N THR A 87 7.73 -1.55 11.52
CA THR A 87 6.42 -0.88 11.34
C THR A 87 6.24 0.17 12.43
N THR A 88 5.86 1.39 12.02
CA THR A 88 5.66 2.52 12.96
C THR A 88 4.21 2.73 13.37
N MET A 89 3.24 2.12 12.66
CA MET A 89 1.81 2.37 12.85
C MET A 89 1.09 1.37 13.74
N LEU A 90 1.69 0.21 14.00
CA LEU A 90 1.06 -0.83 14.81
C LEU A 90 1.47 -0.68 16.27
N PRO A 91 0.56 -1.00 17.22
CA PRO A 91 0.84 -0.88 18.65
C PRO A 91 1.76 -1.98 19.19
N PHE A 92 2.24 -2.87 18.33
CA PHE A 92 3.15 -3.96 18.67
C PHE A 92 4.34 -3.97 17.69
N GLU A 93 5.47 -4.49 18.15
CA GLU A 93 6.67 -4.61 17.34
C GLU A 93 6.42 -5.53 16.15
N SER A 94 6.74 -5.04 14.94
CA SER A 94 6.58 -5.80 13.71
C SER A 94 7.62 -5.37 12.67
N GLN A 95 8.03 -6.33 11.85
CA GLN A 95 8.90 -6.10 10.70
C GLN A 95 8.07 -6.02 9.43
N LEU A 96 8.27 -4.98 8.66
CA LEU A 96 7.57 -4.73 7.41
C LEU A 96 8.29 -5.40 6.24
N ILE A 97 7.54 -6.14 5.44
CA ILE A 97 7.98 -6.67 4.15
C ILE A 97 6.97 -6.23 3.09
N ASN A 98 7.40 -5.38 2.18
CA ASN A 98 6.56 -4.92 1.08
C ASN A 98 6.93 -5.64 -0.22
N VAL A 99 5.92 -6.04 -0.98
CA VAL A 99 6.06 -6.65 -2.30
C VAL A 99 5.32 -5.77 -3.31
N TYR A 100 6.01 -5.39 -4.37
CA TYR A 100 5.48 -4.49 -5.40
C TYR A 100 5.40 -5.21 -6.75
N TYR A 101 4.26 -5.04 -7.41
CA TYR A 101 3.99 -5.56 -8.75
C TYR A 101 3.61 -4.44 -9.71
N LEU A 102 4.02 -4.59 -10.97
CA LEU A 102 3.45 -3.81 -12.06
C LEU A 102 2.14 -4.46 -12.47
N VAL A 103 1.07 -3.66 -12.56
CA VAL A 103 -0.28 -4.15 -12.85
C VAL A 103 -0.96 -3.34 -13.95
N LYS A 104 -1.96 -3.95 -14.57
CA LYS A 104 -2.93 -3.29 -15.45
C LYS A 104 -4.35 -3.50 -14.92
N VAL A 105 -5.21 -2.56 -15.24
CA VAL A 105 -6.65 -2.62 -14.99
C VAL A 105 -7.37 -2.29 -16.29
N ASN A 106 -8.47 -2.99 -16.57
CA ASN A 106 -9.26 -2.74 -17.76
C ASN A 106 -9.97 -1.37 -17.68
N LYS A 107 -10.06 -0.69 -18.81
CA LYS A 107 -10.84 0.52 -18.98
C LYS A 107 -12.28 0.19 -19.43
N PRO A 108 -13.27 1.04 -19.10
CA PRO A 108 -13.16 2.28 -18.31
C PRO A 108 -12.91 1.98 -16.84
N TYR A 109 -12.19 2.88 -16.16
CA TYR A 109 -11.96 2.78 -14.72
C TYR A 109 -13.26 3.04 -13.97
N LEU A 110 -13.56 2.21 -12.95
CA LEU A 110 -14.74 2.32 -12.10
C LEU A 110 -14.49 3.17 -10.83
N PHE A 111 -13.23 3.50 -10.57
CA PHE A 111 -12.85 4.41 -9.49
C PHE A 111 -12.76 5.86 -10.00
N THR A 112 -12.97 6.80 -9.10
CA THR A 112 -12.78 8.22 -9.35
C THR A 112 -11.45 8.71 -8.80
N THR A 113 -10.90 9.77 -9.38
CA THR A 113 -9.67 10.39 -8.93
C THR A 113 -9.86 11.86 -8.62
N THR A 114 -8.99 12.39 -7.76
CA THR A 114 -8.93 13.81 -7.41
C THR A 114 -7.64 14.43 -7.93
N GLU A 115 -7.62 15.74 -8.12
CA GLU A 115 -6.42 16.51 -8.46
C GLU A 115 -5.64 16.89 -7.19
N LYS A 116 -6.38 17.21 -6.13
CA LYS A 116 -5.85 17.70 -4.88
C LYS A 116 -5.52 16.55 -3.94
N LYS A 117 -4.37 16.65 -3.27
CA LYS A 117 -3.94 15.72 -2.22
C LYS A 117 -4.90 15.78 -1.03
N PHE A 118 -5.25 14.61 -0.48
CA PHE A 118 -6.14 14.47 0.68
C PHE A 118 -7.51 15.12 0.49
N ASP A 119 -8.05 15.02 -0.71
CA ASP A 119 -9.34 15.61 -1.07
C ASP A 119 -10.49 14.70 -0.62
N PHE A 120 -10.70 14.65 0.69
CA PHE A 120 -11.79 13.90 1.32
C PHE A 120 -12.97 14.82 1.63
N PRO A 121 -14.23 14.32 1.56
CA PRO A 121 -15.40 15.06 2.07
C PRO A 121 -15.28 15.35 3.57
N GLU A 122 -14.75 14.40 4.34
CA GLU A 122 -14.48 14.50 5.78
C GLU A 122 -13.16 13.81 6.13
N ILE A 123 -12.44 14.38 7.10
CA ILE A 123 -11.22 13.74 7.65
C ILE A 123 -11.66 12.81 8.79
N ILE A 124 -12.05 11.60 8.42
CA ILE A 124 -12.44 10.53 9.34
C ILE A 124 -11.60 9.29 9.09
N ASP A 125 -11.46 8.43 10.09
CA ASP A 125 -10.69 7.19 9.94
C ASP A 125 -11.24 6.33 8.79
N GLY A 126 -10.37 5.94 7.87
CA GLY A 126 -10.73 5.21 6.66
C GLY A 126 -11.04 6.09 5.44
N ALA A 127 -11.02 7.42 5.57
CA ALA A 127 -11.15 8.32 4.41
C ALA A 127 -10.05 8.01 3.38
N GLN A 128 -10.41 7.94 2.11
CA GLN A 128 -9.52 7.56 1.02
C GLN A 128 -9.89 8.27 -0.27
N CYS A 129 -8.88 8.69 -1.03
CA CYS A 129 -9.04 9.13 -2.41
C CYS A 129 -7.83 8.71 -3.25
N PHE A 130 -7.98 8.76 -4.55
CA PHE A 130 -6.94 8.35 -5.51
C PHE A 130 -6.53 9.51 -6.39
N ARG A 131 -5.23 9.56 -6.74
CA ARG A 131 -4.67 10.57 -7.63
C ARG A 131 -3.71 9.95 -8.63
N TRP A 132 -3.64 10.57 -9.80
CA TRP A 132 -2.60 10.28 -10.78
C TRP A 132 -1.45 11.27 -10.61
N ILE A 133 -0.23 10.74 -10.48
CA ILE A 133 0.99 11.54 -10.45
C ILE A 133 1.81 11.19 -11.70
N PRO A 134 2.28 12.19 -12.49
CA PRO A 134 3.23 11.91 -13.56
C PRO A 134 4.48 11.20 -13.03
N VAL A 135 4.88 10.09 -13.68
CA VAL A 135 6.04 9.31 -13.23
C VAL A 135 7.32 10.17 -13.18
N ASN A 136 7.49 11.07 -14.14
CA ASN A 136 8.63 11.99 -14.18
C ASN A 136 8.58 13.09 -13.08
N ALA A 137 7.44 13.28 -12.44
CA ALA A 137 7.26 14.24 -11.34
C ALA A 137 7.21 13.57 -9.97
N LEU A 138 7.43 12.26 -9.88
CA LEU A 138 7.49 11.56 -8.60
C LEU A 138 8.64 12.09 -7.74
N SER A 139 8.36 12.26 -6.45
CA SER A 139 9.32 12.73 -5.46
C SER A 139 9.10 11.99 -4.14
N GLU A 140 10.17 11.69 -3.43
CA GLU A 140 10.13 10.95 -2.15
C GLU A 140 9.28 11.66 -1.09
N ASP A 141 9.27 12.99 -1.09
CA ASP A 141 8.49 13.83 -0.16
C ASP A 141 6.96 13.73 -0.37
N GLN A 142 6.50 13.20 -1.50
CA GLN A 142 5.10 12.94 -1.76
C GLN A 142 4.55 11.72 -1.02
N PHE A 143 5.43 10.85 -0.51
CA PHE A 143 5.09 9.59 0.13
C PHE A 143 5.37 9.60 1.63
N THR A 144 4.62 8.79 2.37
CA THR A 144 4.66 8.82 3.83
C THR A 144 5.68 7.82 4.39
N PHE A 145 5.78 6.63 3.79
CA PHE A 145 6.53 5.51 4.37
C PHE A 145 7.92 5.35 3.75
N PRO A 146 8.93 4.94 4.57
CA PRO A 146 10.31 4.86 4.11
C PRO A 146 10.53 3.96 2.90
N ILE A 147 9.86 2.80 2.83
CA ILE A 147 10.02 1.86 1.72
C ILE A 147 9.45 2.45 0.42
N ASP A 148 8.28 3.10 0.48
CA ASP A 148 7.68 3.78 -0.68
C ASP A 148 8.58 4.91 -1.19
N LYS A 149 9.18 5.68 -0.29
CA LYS A 149 10.15 6.74 -0.65
C LYS A 149 11.34 6.18 -1.41
N MET A 150 11.92 5.09 -0.93
CA MET A 150 13.03 4.41 -1.59
C MET A 150 12.63 3.88 -2.98
N ILE A 151 11.43 3.30 -3.09
CA ILE A 151 10.88 2.79 -4.36
C ILE A 151 10.70 3.92 -5.38
N VAL A 152 10.18 5.07 -4.95
CA VAL A 152 10.02 6.24 -5.81
C VAL A 152 11.35 6.69 -6.43
N GLY A 153 12.42 6.66 -5.65
CA GLY A 153 13.77 6.93 -6.17
C GLY A 153 14.20 5.98 -7.29
N ARG A 154 13.78 4.72 -7.21
CA ARG A 154 14.06 3.70 -8.26
C ARG A 154 13.17 3.87 -9.49
N LEU A 155 11.88 4.19 -9.30
CA LEU A 155 10.91 4.35 -10.40
C LEU A 155 11.28 5.47 -11.36
N LYS A 156 11.95 6.51 -10.90
CA LYS A 156 12.41 7.63 -11.75
C LYS A 156 13.44 7.21 -12.80
N ASN A 157 14.12 6.10 -12.59
CA ASN A 157 15.20 5.62 -13.43
C ASN A 157 14.77 4.46 -14.36
N VAL A 158 13.47 4.22 -14.43
CA VAL A 158 12.88 3.16 -15.27
C VAL A 158 12.36 3.70 -16.60
#